data_2380ee4b3c7f4377102ee009acd7905c
#
_entry.id   2380ee4b3c7f4377102ee009acd7905c
#
_cell.length_a   1.000
_cell.length_b   1.000
_cell.length_c   1.000
_cell.angle_alpha   90.00
_cell.angle_beta   90.00
_cell.angle_gamma   90.00
#
_symmetry.space_group_name_H-M   'P 1'
#
loop_
_entity.id
_entity.type
_entity.pdbx_description
1 polymer ?
#
loop_
_entity_poly.entity_id
_entity_poly.type
_entity_poly.pdbx_seq_one_letter_code
_entity_poly.pdbx_strand_id
1 'polypeptide(L)'
;MEKVGLFHFVAEPYLMDFRGRVTLPMIGNYLIHAASSHAGERGFGFNDMSERHTAWVLSRLAIEMKEYPTAFDKINLYTWIDEVGRLFTSRCFELADENGKTFGFARSIWAAIDVETRRPTLLDIEALGKYIDERPCPIEKPGKIMSAENKAEGIPYSIKYSDLDINGHFNSVKYIEHLLDLFDIDQFKTRE
;
A
#
# COMPACT_ATOMS: atom_id res chain seq x y z
N MET A 1 19.75 11.59 7.98
CA MET A 1 19.11 10.46 7.28
C MET A 1 17.96 11.03 6.48
N GLU A 2 17.87 10.70 5.22
CA GLU A 2 16.78 11.20 4.37
C GLU A 2 15.43 10.70 4.86
N LYS A 3 14.46 11.62 4.94
CA LYS A 3 13.10 11.32 5.40
C LYS A 3 12.24 10.71 4.29
N VAL A 4 12.55 11.06 3.04
CA VAL A 4 11.91 10.50 1.84
C VAL A 4 12.73 9.33 1.33
N GLY A 5 12.10 8.18 1.15
CA GLY A 5 12.71 7.02 0.47
C GLY A 5 12.47 7.10 -1.03
N LEU A 6 13.43 6.64 -1.82
CA LEU A 6 13.31 6.50 -3.27
C LEU A 6 13.62 5.06 -3.65
N PHE A 7 12.70 4.43 -4.37
CA PHE A 7 12.80 3.06 -4.85
C PHE A 7 12.58 3.01 -6.35
N HIS A 8 13.36 2.18 -7.04
CA HIS A 8 13.32 2.06 -8.49
C HIS A 8 12.71 0.73 -8.90
N PHE A 9 11.76 0.78 -9.82
CA PHE A 9 11.14 -0.39 -10.42
C PHE A 9 11.15 -0.27 -11.94
N VAL A 10 10.99 -1.41 -12.60
CA VAL A 10 10.75 -1.48 -14.05
C VAL A 10 9.40 -2.16 -14.25
N ALA A 11 8.59 -1.61 -15.13
CA ALA A 11 7.29 -2.14 -15.48
C ALA A 11 7.46 -3.35 -16.42
N GLU A 12 7.64 -4.54 -15.85
CA GLU A 12 7.85 -5.76 -16.63
C GLU A 12 6.55 -6.24 -17.30
N PRO A 13 6.59 -6.78 -18.54
CA PRO A 13 5.39 -7.18 -19.28
C PRO A 13 4.46 -8.16 -18.55
N TYR A 14 5.00 -9.05 -17.73
CA TYR A 14 4.22 -10.03 -16.95
C TYR A 14 3.43 -9.43 -15.78
N LEU A 15 3.61 -8.14 -15.47
CA LEU A 15 2.91 -7.40 -14.43
C LEU A 15 1.71 -6.61 -14.96
N MET A 16 1.39 -6.78 -16.26
CA MET A 16 0.43 -5.95 -16.96
C MET A 16 -0.91 -6.62 -17.15
N ASP A 17 -1.91 -5.79 -17.31
CA ASP A 17 -3.22 -6.21 -17.79
C ASP A 17 -3.22 -6.35 -19.32
N PHE A 18 -4.36 -6.81 -19.86
CA PHE A 18 -4.59 -6.98 -21.32
C PHE A 18 -4.55 -5.68 -22.12
N ARG A 19 -4.51 -4.51 -21.46
CA ARG A 19 -4.34 -3.18 -22.08
C ARG A 19 -2.88 -2.72 -22.10
N GLY A 20 -1.95 -3.57 -21.62
CA GLY A 20 -0.53 -3.24 -21.53
C GLY A 20 -0.19 -2.22 -20.44
N ARG A 21 -0.96 -2.16 -19.37
CA ARG A 21 -0.79 -1.25 -18.22
C ARG A 21 -0.44 -2.07 -16.98
N VAL A 22 0.48 -1.57 -16.15
CA VAL A 22 0.75 -2.19 -14.84
C VAL A 22 -0.55 -2.25 -14.03
N THR A 23 -0.88 -3.44 -13.52
CA THR A 23 -2.14 -3.64 -12.80
C THR A 23 -2.18 -2.89 -11.46
N LEU A 24 -3.37 -2.48 -11.02
CA LEU A 24 -3.54 -1.81 -9.73
C LEU A 24 -3.05 -2.68 -8.54
N PRO A 25 -3.28 -4.01 -8.50
CA PRO A 25 -2.65 -4.87 -7.51
C PRO A 25 -1.12 -4.80 -7.51
N MET A 26 -0.51 -4.72 -8.70
CA MET A 26 0.95 -4.62 -8.80
C MET A 26 1.46 -3.27 -8.30
N ILE A 27 0.74 -2.18 -8.57
CA ILE A 27 1.01 -0.88 -7.94
C ILE A 27 0.98 -1.04 -6.41
N GLY A 28 -0.04 -1.70 -5.87
CA GLY A 28 -0.14 -2.00 -4.44
C GLY A 28 1.09 -2.75 -3.91
N ASN A 29 1.62 -3.75 -4.64
CA ASN A 29 2.84 -4.47 -4.27
C ASN A 29 4.07 -3.53 -4.23
N TYR A 30 4.23 -2.63 -5.20
CA TYR A 30 5.32 -1.64 -5.19
C TYR A 30 5.23 -0.73 -3.97
N LEU A 31 4.03 -0.27 -3.61
CA LEU A 31 3.81 0.58 -2.43
C LEU A 31 4.19 -0.15 -1.13
N ILE A 32 3.76 -1.41 -0.97
CA ILE A 32 4.08 -2.22 0.21
C ILE A 32 5.59 -2.50 0.28
N HIS A 33 6.22 -2.83 -0.84
CA HIS A 33 7.67 -3.03 -0.90
C HIS A 33 8.41 -1.77 -0.44
N ALA A 34 8.09 -0.61 -1.01
CA ALA A 34 8.73 0.65 -0.66
C ALA A 34 8.50 1.02 0.81
N ALA A 35 7.29 0.82 1.33
CA ALA A 35 6.96 1.06 2.74
C ALA A 35 7.79 0.18 3.67
N SER A 36 7.89 -1.12 3.37
CA SER A 36 8.61 -2.10 4.19
C SER A 36 10.11 -1.85 4.17
N SER A 37 10.69 -1.59 3.00
CA SER A 37 12.13 -1.29 2.87
C SER A 37 12.49 0.02 3.57
N HIS A 38 11.70 1.07 3.36
CA HIS A 38 11.88 2.36 4.04
C HIS A 38 11.79 2.25 5.57
N ALA A 39 10.89 1.41 6.08
CA ALA A 39 10.77 1.14 7.51
C ALA A 39 11.98 0.35 8.03
N GLY A 40 12.43 -0.68 7.29
CA GLY A 40 13.58 -1.51 7.64
C GLY A 40 14.88 -0.71 7.76
N GLU A 41 15.13 0.20 6.82
CA GLU A 41 16.30 1.09 6.85
C GLU A 41 16.34 2.01 8.09
N ARG A 42 15.23 2.16 8.81
CA ARG A 42 15.04 3.09 9.93
C ARG A 42 14.80 2.43 11.27
N GLY A 43 14.92 1.09 11.35
CA GLY A 43 14.82 0.32 12.59
C GLY A 43 13.39 0.12 13.10
N PHE A 44 12.40 0.14 12.19
CA PHE A 44 11.01 -0.21 12.48
C PHE A 44 10.35 -1.06 11.38
N GLY A 45 11.18 -1.82 10.64
CA GLY A 45 10.73 -2.78 9.64
C GLY A 45 10.28 -4.10 10.24
N PHE A 46 10.12 -5.10 9.37
CA PHE A 46 9.61 -6.42 9.73
C PHE A 46 10.41 -7.08 10.86
N ASN A 47 11.75 -7.10 10.77
CA ASN A 47 12.60 -7.74 11.78
C ASN A 47 12.51 -7.01 13.13
N ASP A 48 12.59 -5.68 13.13
CA ASP A 48 12.52 -4.87 14.35
C ASP A 48 11.18 -5.04 15.07
N MET A 49 10.10 -5.13 14.31
CA MET A 49 8.74 -5.35 14.84
C MET A 49 8.59 -6.77 15.38
N SER A 50 9.14 -7.77 14.69
CA SER A 50 9.11 -9.17 15.10
C SER A 50 9.84 -9.39 16.43
N GLU A 51 11.00 -8.77 16.63
CA GLU A 51 11.74 -8.80 17.90
C GLU A 51 10.93 -8.24 19.08
N ARG A 52 10.00 -7.32 18.81
CA ARG A 52 9.12 -6.72 19.81
C ARG A 52 7.76 -7.44 19.92
N HIS A 53 7.59 -8.60 19.30
CA HIS A 53 6.33 -9.33 19.20
C HIS A 53 5.18 -8.49 18.64
N THR A 54 5.50 -7.58 17.73
CA THR A 54 4.53 -6.71 17.05
C THR A 54 4.61 -6.87 15.53
N ALA A 55 3.57 -6.44 14.83
CA ALA A 55 3.53 -6.42 13.37
C ALA A 55 2.82 -5.16 12.86
N TRP A 56 3.27 -4.68 11.69
CA TRP A 56 2.53 -3.65 10.96
C TRP A 56 1.35 -4.25 10.22
N VAL A 57 0.21 -3.60 10.34
CA VAL A 57 -1.01 -3.92 9.58
C VAL A 57 -1.39 -2.71 8.74
N LEU A 58 -1.55 -2.93 7.44
CA LEU A 58 -2.12 -1.95 6.53
C LEU A 58 -3.62 -1.84 6.80
N SER A 59 -4.02 -0.75 7.43
CA SER A 59 -5.41 -0.50 7.80
C SER A 59 -6.24 0.11 6.66
N ARG A 60 -5.64 1.01 5.88
CA ARG A 60 -6.31 1.70 4.77
C ARG A 60 -5.29 2.07 3.70
N LEU A 61 -5.74 2.05 2.46
CA LEU A 61 -4.96 2.44 1.30
C LEU A 61 -5.85 3.19 0.32
N ALA A 62 -5.42 4.36 -0.11
CA ALA A 62 -5.97 5.09 -1.25
C ALA A 62 -4.90 5.18 -2.32
N ILE A 63 -5.27 4.94 -3.57
CA ILE A 63 -4.40 5.03 -4.75
C ILE A 63 -5.15 5.85 -5.80
N GLU A 64 -4.52 6.90 -6.30
CA GLU A 64 -5.03 7.72 -7.40
C GLU A 64 -4.00 7.74 -8.52
N MET A 65 -4.32 7.06 -9.63
CA MET A 65 -3.48 7.04 -10.80
C MET A 65 -4.02 8.02 -11.84
N LYS A 66 -3.14 8.88 -12.36
CA LYS A 66 -3.41 9.76 -13.51
C LYS A 66 -3.12 9.04 -14.81
N GLU A 67 -2.05 8.26 -14.82
CA GLU A 67 -1.62 7.42 -15.91
C GLU A 67 -1.04 6.13 -15.34
N TYR A 68 -1.06 5.07 -16.10
CA TYR A 68 -0.47 3.79 -15.70
C TYR A 68 0.84 3.56 -16.44
N PRO A 69 1.89 3.08 -15.74
CA PRO A 69 3.12 2.66 -16.42
C PRO A 69 2.83 1.56 -17.44
N THR A 70 3.53 1.60 -18.56
CA THR A 70 3.50 0.62 -19.64
C THR A 70 4.80 -0.17 -19.70
N ALA A 71 4.89 -1.15 -20.63
CA ALA A 71 6.03 -2.06 -20.69
C ALA A 71 7.37 -1.32 -20.76
N PHE A 72 8.27 -1.72 -19.86
CA PHE A 72 9.64 -1.22 -19.71
C PHE A 72 9.76 0.21 -19.19
N ASP A 73 8.66 0.86 -18.82
CA ASP A 73 8.74 2.14 -18.13
C ASP A 73 9.54 1.99 -16.83
N LYS A 74 10.41 2.94 -16.57
CA LYS A 74 11.10 3.05 -15.29
C LYS A 74 10.25 3.86 -14.33
N ILE A 75 10.08 3.31 -13.14
CA ILE A 75 9.22 3.88 -12.10
C ILE A 75 10.10 4.30 -10.93
N ASN A 76 10.09 5.58 -10.63
CA ASN A 76 10.63 6.16 -9.41
C ASN A 76 9.49 6.25 -8.39
N LEU A 77 9.57 5.48 -7.31
CA LEU A 77 8.59 5.50 -6.24
C LEU A 77 9.19 6.19 -5.02
N TYR A 78 8.65 7.35 -4.69
CA TYR A 78 8.97 8.09 -3.49
C TYR A 78 8.01 7.72 -2.37
N THR A 79 8.51 7.59 -1.13
CA THR A 79 7.65 7.36 0.04
C THR A 79 8.16 8.14 1.25
N TRP A 80 7.23 8.66 2.05
CA TRP A 80 7.52 9.39 3.28
C TRP A 80 6.39 9.20 4.30
N ILE A 81 6.72 9.40 5.58
CA ILE A 81 5.74 9.47 6.65
C ILE A 81 5.30 10.92 6.77
N ASP A 82 4.01 11.21 6.70
CA ASP A 82 3.46 12.54 6.87
C ASP A 82 2.83 12.77 8.25
N GLU A 83 2.51 11.67 8.97
CA GLU A 83 1.97 11.76 10.33
C GLU A 83 2.28 10.53 11.16
N VAL A 84 2.56 10.76 12.44
CA VAL A 84 2.68 9.72 13.46
C VAL A 84 1.72 10.04 14.59
N GLY A 85 0.70 9.21 14.78
CA GLY A 85 -0.23 9.24 15.90
C GLY A 85 0.09 8.18 16.94
N ARG A 86 -0.74 8.08 17.99
CA ARG A 86 -0.54 7.12 19.08
C ARG A 86 -0.71 5.65 18.66
N LEU A 87 -1.57 5.37 17.69
CA LEU A 87 -1.94 4.02 17.25
C LEU A 87 -1.67 3.76 15.77
N PHE A 88 -1.41 4.81 15.00
CA PHE A 88 -1.18 4.67 13.56
C PHE A 88 -0.25 5.75 13.01
N THR A 89 0.37 5.40 11.88
CA THR A 89 1.10 6.32 11.03
C THR A 89 0.36 6.51 9.71
N SER A 90 0.46 7.71 9.14
CA SER A 90 0.11 7.98 7.77
C SER A 90 1.37 8.04 6.90
N ARG A 91 1.32 7.41 5.74
CA ARG A 91 2.42 7.35 4.79
C ARG A 91 1.94 7.71 3.41
N CYS A 92 2.70 8.55 2.74
CA CYS A 92 2.45 9.02 1.39
C CYS A 92 3.40 8.38 0.39
N PHE A 93 2.95 8.33 -0.87
CA PHE A 93 3.73 7.84 -1.99
C PHE A 93 3.48 8.69 -3.23
N GLU A 94 4.50 8.80 -4.05
CA GLU A 94 4.43 9.34 -5.40
C GLU A 94 5.12 8.38 -6.35
N LEU A 95 4.45 8.05 -7.44
CA LEU A 95 5.01 7.29 -8.55
C LEU A 95 5.26 8.24 -9.70
N ALA A 96 6.48 8.24 -10.24
CA ALA A 96 6.87 9.08 -11.37
C ALA A 96 7.75 8.30 -12.36
N ASP A 97 7.85 8.78 -13.59
CA ASP A 97 8.82 8.27 -14.57
C ASP A 97 10.24 8.79 -14.27
N GLU A 98 11.20 8.39 -15.10
CA GLU A 98 12.61 8.85 -14.99
C GLU A 98 12.80 10.34 -15.28
N ASN A 99 11.83 11.00 -15.93
CA ASN A 99 11.82 12.43 -16.24
C ASN A 99 11.09 13.27 -15.19
N GLY A 100 10.52 12.62 -14.16
CA GLY A 100 9.76 13.28 -13.09
C GLY A 100 8.29 13.53 -13.42
N LYS A 101 7.76 12.96 -14.53
CA LYS A 101 6.32 12.99 -14.82
C LYS A 101 5.61 12.03 -13.87
N THR A 102 4.65 12.54 -13.10
CA THR A 102 3.92 11.75 -12.10
C THR A 102 2.88 10.84 -12.76
N PHE A 103 2.96 9.54 -12.47
CA PHE A 103 1.93 8.54 -12.79
C PHE A 103 0.75 8.62 -11.82
N GLY A 104 1.02 8.84 -10.54
CA GLY A 104 -0.01 8.89 -9.52
C GLY A 104 0.54 9.03 -8.11
N PHE A 105 -0.38 9.05 -7.16
CA PHE A 105 -0.09 9.15 -5.73
C PHE A 105 -0.82 8.06 -4.95
N ALA A 106 -0.31 7.75 -3.77
CA ALA A 106 -1.03 6.91 -2.83
C ALA A 106 -0.85 7.42 -1.39
N ARG A 107 -1.79 7.06 -0.52
CA ARG A 107 -1.73 7.31 0.91
C ARG A 107 -2.22 6.09 1.68
N SER A 108 -1.48 5.70 2.70
CA SER A 108 -1.79 4.52 3.50
C SER A 108 -1.79 4.86 4.99
N ILE A 109 -2.61 4.13 5.75
CA ILE A 109 -2.66 4.19 7.21
C ILE A 109 -2.22 2.83 7.76
N TRP A 110 -1.23 2.85 8.62
CA TRP A 110 -0.65 1.65 9.25
C TRP A 110 -0.86 1.68 10.75
N ALA A 111 -1.18 0.52 11.32
CA ALA A 111 -1.23 0.31 12.76
C ALA A 111 -0.22 -0.76 13.16
N ALA A 112 0.40 -0.61 14.31
CA ALA A 112 1.14 -1.70 14.94
C ALA A 112 0.17 -2.52 15.80
N ILE A 113 0.25 -3.84 15.71
CA ILE A 113 -0.51 -4.76 16.55
C ILE A 113 0.45 -5.69 17.29
N ASP A 114 0.03 -6.11 18.47
CA ASP A 114 0.61 -7.24 19.17
C ASP A 114 0.19 -8.54 18.48
N VAL A 115 1.15 -9.43 18.17
CA VAL A 115 0.88 -10.62 17.34
C VAL A 115 0.08 -11.69 18.06
N GLU A 116 0.14 -11.74 19.43
CA GLU A 116 -0.59 -12.73 20.22
C GLU A 116 -2.03 -12.28 20.48
N THR A 117 -2.18 -11.04 20.99
CA THR A 117 -3.49 -10.50 21.36
C THR A 117 -4.26 -9.90 20.19
N ARG A 118 -3.57 -9.62 19.08
CA ARG A 118 -4.08 -8.94 17.88
C ARG A 118 -4.67 -7.55 18.14
N ARG A 119 -4.27 -6.93 19.23
CA ARG A 119 -4.71 -5.58 19.62
C ARG A 119 -3.70 -4.53 19.15
N PRO A 120 -4.17 -3.33 18.79
CA PRO A 120 -3.28 -2.21 18.49
C PRO A 120 -2.36 -1.91 19.67
N THR A 121 -1.08 -1.65 19.37
CA THR A 121 -0.08 -1.22 20.33
C THR A 121 0.22 0.27 20.19
N LEU A 122 0.69 0.89 21.26
CA LEU A 122 1.13 2.28 21.21
C LEU A 122 2.41 2.40 20.41
N LEU A 123 2.47 3.40 19.55
CA LEU A 123 3.65 3.74 18.77
C LEU A 123 4.56 4.67 19.58
N ASP A 124 5.85 4.50 19.40
CA ASP A 124 6.86 5.46 19.88
C ASP A 124 6.86 6.69 18.98
N ILE A 125 6.05 7.69 19.37
CA ILE A 125 5.87 8.93 18.61
C ILE A 125 7.18 9.70 18.49
N GLU A 126 8.04 9.69 19.51
CA GLU A 126 9.33 10.39 19.50
C GLU A 126 10.30 9.73 18.52
N ALA A 127 10.42 8.40 18.59
CA ALA A 127 11.29 7.65 17.69
C ALA A 127 10.86 7.71 16.23
N LEU A 128 9.57 7.65 15.94
CA LEU A 128 9.03 7.69 14.59
C LEU A 128 8.86 9.12 14.06
N GLY A 129 8.54 10.08 14.94
CA GLY A 129 8.25 11.47 14.57
C GLY A 129 9.42 12.19 13.90
N LYS A 130 10.66 11.79 14.20
CA LYS A 130 11.87 12.34 13.55
C LYS A 130 11.94 12.04 12.04
N TYR A 131 11.17 11.08 11.55
CA TYR A 131 11.10 10.71 10.14
C TYR A 131 9.93 11.36 9.38
N ILE A 132 9.13 12.18 10.04
CA ILE A 132 8.06 12.93 9.38
C ILE A 132 8.67 13.91 8.39
N ASP A 133 8.15 13.90 7.17
CA ASP A 133 8.46 14.84 6.11
C ASP A 133 7.22 15.66 5.74
N GLU A 134 7.42 16.95 5.47
CA GLU A 134 6.34 17.89 5.15
C GLU A 134 6.03 17.95 3.64
N ARG A 135 6.61 17.05 2.85
CA ARG A 135 6.32 16.94 1.42
C ARG A 135 4.81 16.79 1.20
N PRO A 136 4.20 17.64 0.38
CA PRO A 136 2.76 17.58 0.17
C PRO A 136 2.34 16.29 -0.53
N CYS A 137 1.20 15.74 -0.09
CA CYS A 137 0.52 14.63 -0.76
C CYS A 137 -0.86 15.11 -1.19
N PRO A 138 -1.18 15.12 -2.49
CA PRO A 138 -2.45 15.66 -2.99
C PRO A 138 -3.66 14.80 -2.66
N ILE A 139 -3.43 13.54 -2.22
CA ILE A 139 -4.51 12.62 -1.84
C ILE A 139 -4.93 12.85 -0.40
N GLU A 140 -6.22 12.92 -0.16
CA GLU A 140 -6.77 12.97 1.19
C GLU A 140 -6.50 11.68 1.98
N LYS A 141 -6.49 11.79 3.30
CA LYS A 141 -6.35 10.60 4.16
C LYS A 141 -7.55 9.69 3.95
N PRO A 142 -7.31 8.39 3.67
CA PRO A 142 -8.40 7.45 3.48
C PRO A 142 -9.24 7.33 4.75
N GLY A 143 -10.52 7.66 4.62
CA GLY A 143 -11.51 7.59 5.70
C GLY A 143 -11.84 6.16 6.12
N LYS A 144 -12.64 6.02 7.20
CA LYS A 144 -13.17 4.73 7.60
C LYS A 144 -14.20 4.28 6.57
N ILE A 145 -14.04 3.05 6.08
CA ILE A 145 -15.05 2.43 5.22
C ILE A 145 -16.28 2.11 6.10
N MET A 146 -17.42 2.68 5.74
CA MET A 146 -18.68 2.41 6.42
C MET A 146 -19.23 1.07 5.92
N SER A 147 -19.74 0.25 6.84
CA SER A 147 -20.48 -0.94 6.42
C SER A 147 -21.78 -0.53 5.74
N ALA A 148 -22.16 -1.22 4.66
CA ALA A 148 -23.45 -1.01 4.03
C ALA A 148 -24.59 -1.30 5.04
N GLU A 149 -25.59 -0.41 5.11
CA GLU A 149 -26.76 -0.61 5.97
C GLU A 149 -27.59 -1.82 5.55
N ASN A 150 -27.66 -2.07 4.25
CA ASN A 150 -28.27 -3.27 3.67
C ASN A 150 -27.20 -4.31 3.38
N LYS A 151 -27.06 -5.29 4.28
CA LYS A 151 -26.25 -6.47 4.03
C LYS A 151 -26.99 -7.37 3.03
N ALA A 152 -26.78 -7.14 1.74
CA ALA A 152 -27.04 -8.18 0.75
C ALA A 152 -26.23 -9.43 1.12
N GLU A 153 -26.74 -10.62 0.80
CA GLU A 153 -25.95 -11.84 0.98
C GLU A 153 -24.66 -11.69 0.17
N GLY A 154 -23.53 -11.75 0.89
CA GLY A 154 -22.22 -11.69 0.25
C GLY A 154 -21.95 -12.95 -0.58
N ILE A 155 -21.06 -12.85 -1.54
CA ILE A 155 -20.56 -14.02 -2.27
C ILE A 155 -19.54 -14.75 -1.38
N PRO A 156 -19.80 -16.02 -0.99
CA PRO A 156 -18.86 -16.78 -0.18
C PRO A 156 -17.53 -16.95 -0.93
N TYR A 157 -16.41 -16.69 -0.26
CA TYR A 157 -15.09 -16.90 -0.80
C TYR A 157 -14.27 -17.85 0.10
N SER A 158 -13.69 -18.89 -0.49
CA SER A 158 -12.77 -19.80 0.20
C SER A 158 -11.33 -19.36 -0.03
N ILE A 159 -10.63 -19.03 1.05
CA ILE A 159 -9.22 -18.60 1.01
C ILE A 159 -8.35 -19.68 0.34
N LYS A 160 -7.49 -19.26 -0.57
CA LYS A 160 -6.55 -20.11 -1.31
C LYS A 160 -5.12 -19.85 -0.88
N TYR A 161 -4.22 -20.76 -1.24
CA TYR A 161 -2.78 -20.64 -0.95
C TYR A 161 -2.20 -19.29 -1.40
N SER A 162 -2.57 -18.82 -2.60
CA SER A 162 -2.07 -17.57 -3.18
C SER A 162 -2.61 -16.31 -2.52
N ASP A 163 -3.58 -16.44 -1.62
CA ASP A 163 -4.17 -15.29 -0.93
C ASP A 163 -3.42 -14.93 0.37
N LEU A 164 -2.55 -15.82 0.84
CA LEU A 164 -1.88 -15.65 2.12
C LEU A 164 -0.54 -14.92 1.99
N ASP A 165 -0.27 -14.05 2.95
CA ASP A 165 1.02 -13.40 3.15
C ASP A 165 1.97 -14.24 4.03
N ILE A 166 3.17 -13.73 4.29
CA ILE A 166 4.19 -14.38 5.12
C ILE A 166 3.72 -14.63 6.57
N ASN A 167 2.73 -13.86 7.05
CA ASN A 167 2.17 -14.00 8.40
C ASN A 167 0.95 -14.96 8.43
N GLY A 168 0.61 -15.56 7.28
CA GLY A 168 -0.59 -16.40 7.14
C GLY A 168 -1.90 -15.59 7.17
N HIS A 169 -1.85 -14.30 6.95
CA HIS A 169 -3.01 -13.45 6.81
C HIS A 169 -3.41 -13.29 5.35
N PHE A 170 -4.66 -12.92 5.10
CA PHE A 170 -5.11 -12.56 3.76
C PHE A 170 -4.34 -11.32 3.29
N ASN A 171 -3.59 -11.46 2.21
CA ASN A 171 -2.70 -10.41 1.70
C ASN A 171 -3.50 -9.17 1.31
N SER A 172 -3.03 -7.99 1.74
CA SER A 172 -3.72 -6.72 1.50
C SER A 172 -3.95 -6.42 0.02
N VAL A 173 -3.02 -6.83 -0.85
CA VAL A 173 -3.16 -6.64 -2.31
C VAL A 173 -4.23 -7.55 -2.90
N LYS A 174 -4.48 -8.72 -2.30
CA LYS A 174 -5.53 -9.64 -2.75
C LYS A 174 -6.94 -9.08 -2.60
N TYR A 175 -7.16 -8.18 -1.64
CA TYR A 175 -8.42 -7.43 -1.58
C TYR A 175 -8.66 -6.62 -2.84
N ILE A 176 -7.61 -6.01 -3.41
CA ILE A 176 -7.71 -5.23 -4.66
C ILE A 176 -8.03 -6.17 -5.83
N GLU A 177 -7.31 -7.31 -5.95
CA GLU A 177 -7.55 -8.30 -7.00
C GLU A 177 -9.00 -8.80 -6.98
N HIS A 178 -9.43 -9.30 -5.82
CA HIS A 178 -10.80 -9.85 -5.68
C HIS A 178 -11.89 -8.79 -5.88
N LEU A 179 -11.62 -7.53 -5.50
CA LEU A 179 -12.57 -6.45 -5.78
C LEU A 179 -12.68 -6.19 -7.28
N LEU A 180 -11.57 -6.18 -8.01
CA LEU A 180 -11.57 -5.99 -9.45
C LEU A 180 -12.24 -7.15 -10.19
N ASP A 181 -12.05 -8.38 -9.71
CA ASP A 181 -12.65 -9.60 -10.27
C ASP A 181 -14.19 -9.66 -10.11
N LEU A 182 -14.78 -8.79 -9.29
CA LEU A 182 -16.25 -8.67 -9.20
C LEU A 182 -16.87 -7.91 -10.39
N PHE A 183 -16.07 -7.20 -11.16
CA PHE A 183 -16.55 -6.43 -12.29
C PHE A 183 -16.40 -7.22 -13.60
N ASP A 184 -17.38 -7.05 -14.49
CA ASP A 184 -17.29 -7.63 -15.82
C ASP A 184 -16.09 -7.06 -16.58
N ILE A 185 -15.37 -7.94 -17.30
CA ILE A 185 -14.18 -7.58 -18.07
C ILE A 185 -14.45 -6.49 -19.11
N ASP A 186 -15.67 -6.43 -19.64
CA ASP A 186 -16.06 -5.42 -20.62
C ASP A 186 -16.05 -4.00 -20.03
N GLN A 187 -16.23 -3.87 -18.72
CA GLN A 187 -16.12 -2.57 -18.05
C GLN A 187 -14.70 -2.01 -18.12
N PHE A 188 -13.69 -2.88 -18.15
CA PHE A 188 -12.28 -2.46 -18.26
C PHE A 188 -11.84 -2.21 -19.71
N LYS A 189 -12.60 -2.68 -20.71
CA LYS A 189 -12.31 -2.43 -22.14
C LYS A 189 -12.75 -1.03 -22.58
N THR A 190 -13.79 -0.49 -21.96
CA THR A 190 -14.48 0.74 -22.40
C THR A 190 -14.17 1.98 -21.56
N ARG A 191 -13.53 1.82 -20.39
CA ARG A 191 -13.17 2.93 -19.49
C ARG A 191 -11.68 3.25 -19.65
N GLU A 192 -11.39 4.53 -19.94
CA GLU A 192 -10.05 5.09 -19.88
C GLU A 192 -9.53 5.18 -18.45
#